data_fe081ac49bda1b3add757b75fef66c39
#
_entry.id   fe081ac49bda1b3add757b75fef66c39
#
_cell.length_a   1.000
_cell.length_b   1.000
_cell.length_c   1.000
_cell.angle_alpha   90.00
_cell.angle_beta   90.00
_cell.angle_gamma   90.00
#
_symmetry.space_group_name_H-M   'P 1'
#
loop_
_entity.id
_entity.type
_entity.pdbx_description
1 polymer ?
#
loop_
_entity_poly.entity_id
_entity_poly.type
_entity_poly.pdbx_seq_one_letter_code
_entity_poly.pdbx_strand_id
1 'polypeptide(L)'
;MKILDSNRRITSTEIKEASTLIIEEKECNIFNGEQIKINAAGMIGGRGVGDGLTIFGSSANQIDNENTEKNENILKVDFILNLNQKYSYPYIFMIYFEKDSKSYFIRPYSSKNNDNRILYIKLTNGYNLSLKQKEIISAGNIIFQVSPVENNNLEIVNLSKQNLSMIPKQTFDASSKKEVTIGRNKDCDFPFPNNKSFSRIQTTFEYDEENKEWIIIDGSRTKSSTNGTWVFCSHSFPVKDKMIVEIFNNRVQINEEVKGD
;
A
#
# COMPACT_ATOMS: atom_id res chain seq x y z
N MET A 1 0.58 -15.64 -13.37
CA MET A 1 -0.43 -14.77 -12.75
C MET A 1 -1.80 -15.34 -13.10
N LYS A 2 -2.52 -15.97 -12.15
CA LYS A 2 -3.94 -16.26 -12.38
C LYS A 2 -4.63 -14.90 -12.37
N ILE A 3 -5.05 -14.44 -13.54
CA ILE A 3 -6.03 -13.37 -13.68
C ILE A 3 -7.24 -13.84 -12.88
N LEU A 4 -7.75 -13.00 -11.97
CA LEU A 4 -8.99 -13.25 -11.26
C LEU A 4 -10.00 -13.78 -12.28
N ASP A 5 -10.61 -14.92 -11.96
CA ASP A 5 -11.47 -15.68 -12.87
C ASP A 5 -12.51 -14.73 -13.48
N SER A 6 -12.35 -14.38 -14.76
CA SER A 6 -13.12 -13.34 -15.47
C SER A 6 -14.62 -13.67 -15.58
N ASN A 7 -15.04 -14.85 -15.11
CA ASN A 7 -16.43 -15.31 -15.13
C ASN A 7 -17.24 -15.00 -13.86
N ARG A 8 -16.65 -14.30 -12.88
CA ARG A 8 -17.31 -14.01 -11.60
C ARG A 8 -18.00 -12.64 -11.61
N ARG A 9 -19.15 -12.51 -12.23
CA ARG A 9 -19.98 -11.30 -12.08
C ARG A 9 -20.43 -11.17 -10.61
N ILE A 10 -20.34 -9.95 -10.08
CA ILE A 10 -20.85 -9.59 -8.76
C ILE A 10 -22.37 -9.49 -8.84
N THR A 11 -23.08 -10.12 -7.92
CA THR A 11 -24.55 -10.10 -7.89
C THR A 11 -25.09 -8.79 -7.30
N SER A 12 -26.33 -8.46 -7.60
CA SER A 12 -27.01 -7.29 -7.03
C SER A 12 -27.11 -7.34 -5.50
N THR A 13 -27.18 -8.52 -4.91
CA THR A 13 -27.18 -8.74 -3.46
C THR A 13 -25.84 -8.39 -2.87
N GLU A 14 -24.74 -8.91 -3.44
CA GLU A 14 -23.37 -8.59 -2.98
C GLU A 14 -23.08 -7.09 -3.07
N ILE A 15 -23.58 -6.39 -4.12
CA ILE A 15 -23.44 -4.93 -4.24
C ILE A 15 -24.22 -4.21 -3.14
N LYS A 16 -25.39 -4.71 -2.75
CA LYS A 16 -26.21 -4.08 -1.70
C LYS A 16 -25.61 -4.28 -0.31
N GLU A 17 -25.02 -5.43 -0.04
CA GLU A 17 -24.44 -5.78 1.26
C GLU A 17 -23.05 -5.18 1.49
N ALA A 18 -22.29 -4.95 0.42
CA ALA A 18 -20.95 -4.38 0.53
C ALA A 18 -20.98 -2.87 0.81
N SER A 19 -19.98 -2.39 1.56
CA SER A 19 -19.70 -0.96 1.69
C SER A 19 -19.36 -0.32 0.33
N THR A 20 -19.31 0.99 0.29
CA THR A 20 -18.80 1.76 -0.85
C THR A 20 -17.49 2.41 -0.44
N LEU A 21 -16.45 2.27 -1.24
CA LEU A 21 -15.22 3.01 -1.03
C LEU A 21 -15.34 4.39 -1.68
N ILE A 22 -14.89 5.40 -0.96
CA ILE A 22 -14.75 6.77 -1.43
C ILE A 22 -13.28 7.14 -1.38
N ILE A 23 -12.69 7.45 -2.55
CA ILE A 23 -11.29 7.84 -2.64
C ILE A 23 -11.23 9.34 -2.87
N GLU A 24 -10.49 10.02 -2.01
CA GLU A 24 -10.34 11.47 -1.99
C GLU A 24 -8.87 11.89 -2.03
N GLU A 25 -8.59 12.99 -2.69
CA GLU A 25 -7.27 13.60 -2.72
C GLU A 25 -6.90 14.21 -1.37
N LYS A 26 -5.62 14.09 -1.01
CA LYS A 26 -5.01 14.77 0.13
C LYS A 26 -3.78 15.52 -0.36
N GLU A 27 -3.91 16.84 -0.51
CA GLU A 27 -2.80 17.72 -0.90
C GLU A 27 -2.20 17.40 -2.30
N CYS A 28 -3.03 16.93 -3.22
CA CYS A 28 -2.61 16.60 -4.59
C CYS A 28 -3.76 16.91 -5.58
N ASN A 29 -3.51 16.70 -6.86
CA ASN A 29 -4.51 16.88 -7.93
C ASN A 29 -4.40 15.76 -8.99
N ILE A 30 -4.27 14.51 -8.57
CA ILE A 30 -4.17 13.36 -9.50
C ILE A 30 -5.53 12.89 -10.01
N PHE A 31 -6.63 13.27 -9.36
CA PHE A 31 -8.00 12.96 -9.76
C PHE A 31 -8.72 14.17 -10.37
N ASN A 32 -8.00 15.29 -10.62
CA ASN A 32 -8.59 16.54 -11.12
C ASN A 32 -9.72 17.09 -10.24
N GLY A 33 -9.65 16.88 -8.93
CA GLY A 33 -10.68 17.26 -7.98
C GLY A 33 -11.92 16.35 -7.97
N GLU A 34 -11.89 15.23 -8.69
CA GLU A 34 -12.99 14.26 -8.69
C GLU A 34 -12.91 13.34 -7.47
N GLN A 35 -14.07 13.03 -6.92
CA GLN A 35 -14.23 11.99 -5.91
C GLN A 35 -14.53 10.65 -6.60
N ILE A 36 -13.73 9.63 -6.34
CA ILE A 36 -13.90 8.31 -6.94
C ILE A 36 -14.72 7.43 -6.00
N LYS A 37 -15.77 6.82 -6.52
CA LYS A 37 -16.61 5.88 -5.77
C LYS A 37 -16.51 4.47 -6.35
N ILE A 38 -16.24 3.50 -5.49
CA ILE A 38 -16.09 2.08 -5.86
C ILE A 38 -17.03 1.26 -4.99
N ASN A 39 -17.89 0.46 -5.62
CA ASN A 39 -18.71 -0.55 -4.95
C ASN A 39 -18.20 -1.96 -5.27
N ALA A 40 -18.87 -3.00 -4.76
CA ALA A 40 -18.45 -4.38 -5.01
C ALA A 40 -18.38 -4.76 -6.50
N ALA A 41 -19.10 -4.08 -7.39
CA ALA A 41 -19.06 -4.35 -8.83
C ALA A 41 -17.90 -3.62 -9.55
N GLY A 42 -17.20 -2.71 -8.88
CA GLY A 42 -16.14 -1.87 -9.42
C GLY A 42 -16.45 -0.39 -9.32
N MET A 43 -15.73 0.43 -10.08
CA MET A 43 -15.89 1.88 -10.08
C MET A 43 -17.27 2.31 -10.62
N ILE A 44 -17.95 3.16 -9.89
CA ILE A 44 -19.22 3.77 -10.33
C ILE A 44 -18.91 4.76 -11.45
N GLY A 45 -19.49 4.52 -12.64
CA GLY A 45 -19.17 5.29 -13.85
C GLY A 45 -17.94 4.84 -14.62
N GLY A 46 -17.26 3.77 -14.16
CA GLY A 46 -16.12 3.15 -14.86
C GLY A 46 -16.55 2.24 -16.02
N ARG A 47 -15.74 1.21 -16.30
CA ARG A 47 -15.96 0.27 -17.43
C ARG A 47 -17.34 -0.42 -17.47
N GLY A 48 -18.03 -0.48 -16.33
CA GLY A 48 -19.37 -1.09 -16.25
C GLY A 48 -19.41 -2.63 -16.38
N VAL A 49 -18.25 -3.30 -16.22
CA VAL A 49 -18.13 -4.76 -16.43
C VAL A 49 -18.80 -5.54 -15.29
N GLY A 50 -18.83 -4.98 -14.06
CA GLY A 50 -19.42 -5.63 -12.89
C GLY A 50 -18.58 -6.82 -12.38
N ASP A 51 -17.27 -6.81 -12.63
CA ASP A 51 -16.32 -7.85 -12.25
C ASP A 51 -15.68 -7.64 -10.87
N GLY A 52 -16.07 -6.57 -10.17
CA GLY A 52 -15.52 -6.20 -8.88
C GLY A 52 -14.13 -5.58 -8.94
N LEU A 53 -13.67 -5.21 -10.13
CA LEU A 53 -12.34 -4.69 -10.37
C LEU A 53 -12.38 -3.22 -10.80
N THR A 54 -11.50 -2.40 -10.22
CA THR A 54 -11.23 -1.03 -10.65
C THR A 54 -9.75 -0.86 -10.94
N ILE A 55 -9.42 -0.43 -12.15
CA ILE A 55 -8.05 -0.30 -12.65
C ILE A 55 -7.71 1.17 -12.83
N PHE A 56 -6.58 1.57 -12.25
CA PHE A 56 -6.02 2.91 -12.35
C PHE A 56 -4.76 2.90 -13.23
N GLY A 57 -4.69 3.84 -14.16
CA GLY A 57 -3.57 3.99 -15.07
C GLY A 57 -3.11 5.44 -15.24
N SER A 58 -2.11 5.70 -16.07
CA SER A 58 -1.66 7.05 -16.40
C SER A 58 -2.15 7.50 -17.77
N SER A 59 -2.36 8.81 -17.96
CA SER A 59 -2.80 9.41 -19.22
C SER A 59 -1.81 9.22 -20.39
N ALA A 60 -0.55 8.96 -20.12
CA ALA A 60 0.50 8.85 -21.14
C ALA A 60 0.36 7.61 -22.04
N ASN A 61 -0.55 6.70 -21.72
CA ASN A 61 -0.76 5.45 -22.48
C ASN A 61 -2.24 5.19 -22.77
N GLN A 62 -2.98 6.18 -23.21
CA GLN A 62 -4.03 5.88 -24.16
C GLN A 62 -3.30 5.32 -25.39
N ILE A 63 -3.12 4.00 -25.41
CA ILE A 63 -2.71 3.27 -26.60
C ILE A 63 -3.67 3.73 -27.68
N ASP A 64 -3.13 4.38 -28.70
CA ASP A 64 -3.90 4.84 -29.85
C ASP A 64 -4.87 3.75 -30.24
N ASN A 65 -6.17 4.00 -30.05
CA ASN A 65 -7.25 3.04 -30.33
C ASN A 65 -7.30 2.63 -31.81
N GLU A 66 -6.48 3.27 -32.66
CA GLU A 66 -6.45 3.01 -34.10
C GLU A 66 -5.69 1.73 -34.50
N ASN A 67 -4.89 1.13 -33.60
CA ASN A 67 -4.13 -0.10 -33.90
C ASN A 67 -4.52 -1.33 -33.05
N THR A 68 -5.59 -1.26 -32.26
CA THR A 68 -5.93 -2.28 -31.25
C THR A 68 -6.91 -3.36 -31.73
N GLU A 69 -7.28 -3.42 -33.01
CA GLU A 69 -8.18 -4.47 -33.52
C GLU A 69 -7.61 -5.91 -33.43
N LYS A 70 -6.37 -6.09 -32.95
CA LYS A 70 -5.72 -7.42 -32.91
C LYS A 70 -5.32 -7.94 -31.54
N ASN A 71 -5.53 -7.21 -30.42
CA ASN A 71 -5.19 -7.69 -29.09
C ASN A 71 -6.41 -7.71 -28.17
N GLU A 72 -7.17 -8.78 -28.19
CA GLU A 72 -8.37 -9.03 -27.37
C GLU A 72 -8.10 -9.06 -25.84
N ASN A 73 -6.86 -8.86 -25.39
CA ASN A 73 -6.44 -8.98 -23.99
C ASN A 73 -6.03 -7.65 -23.31
N ILE A 74 -6.29 -6.51 -23.94
CA ILE A 74 -5.96 -5.22 -23.32
C ILE A 74 -7.09 -4.84 -22.36
N LEU A 75 -6.79 -4.89 -21.04
CA LEU A 75 -7.72 -4.43 -20.02
C LEU A 75 -7.89 -2.91 -20.12
N LYS A 76 -9.13 -2.45 -20.23
CA LYS A 76 -9.42 -1.02 -20.19
C LYS A 76 -9.21 -0.49 -18.76
N VAL A 77 -8.65 0.71 -18.67
CA VAL A 77 -8.51 1.46 -17.41
C VAL A 77 -9.86 2.07 -17.03
N ASP A 78 -10.23 2.00 -15.75
CA ASP A 78 -11.46 2.65 -15.24
C ASP A 78 -11.24 4.13 -14.98
N PHE A 79 -10.05 4.48 -14.48
CA PHE A 79 -9.69 5.86 -14.17
C PHE A 79 -8.27 6.20 -14.59
N ILE A 80 -8.11 7.34 -15.24
CA ILE A 80 -6.82 7.86 -15.68
C ILE A 80 -6.32 8.89 -14.67
N LEU A 81 -5.19 8.58 -14.02
CA LEU A 81 -4.56 9.48 -13.08
C LEU A 81 -3.85 10.62 -13.83
N ASN A 82 -4.09 11.85 -13.39
CA ASN A 82 -3.36 13.03 -13.87
C ASN A 82 -1.96 13.08 -13.24
N LEU A 83 -1.04 12.31 -13.80
CA LEU A 83 0.35 12.26 -13.39
C LEU A 83 1.20 13.11 -14.33
N ASN A 84 2.24 13.76 -13.81
CA ASN A 84 3.20 14.46 -14.64
C ASN A 84 3.77 13.49 -15.70
N GLN A 85 3.93 13.95 -16.94
CA GLN A 85 4.31 13.17 -18.15
C GLN A 85 5.55 12.27 -18.01
N LYS A 86 6.29 12.37 -16.92
CA LYS A 86 7.48 11.56 -16.63
C LYS A 86 7.15 10.08 -16.36
N TYR A 87 5.89 9.75 -16.06
CA TYR A 87 5.47 8.42 -15.64
C TYR A 87 4.55 7.78 -16.69
N SER A 88 5.12 6.85 -17.45
CA SER A 88 4.46 6.19 -18.57
C SER A 88 4.07 4.75 -18.23
N TYR A 89 3.14 4.58 -17.29
CA TYR A 89 2.63 3.25 -16.91
C TYR A 89 1.16 3.12 -17.29
N PRO A 90 0.81 2.23 -18.26
CA PRO A 90 -0.58 2.04 -18.68
C PRO A 90 -1.46 1.60 -17.52
N TYR A 91 -0.90 0.79 -16.65
CA TYR A 91 -1.56 0.28 -15.45
C TYR A 91 -0.67 0.50 -14.25
N ILE A 92 -1.23 1.06 -13.17
CA ILE A 92 -0.47 1.42 -11.97
C ILE A 92 -0.86 0.51 -10.82
N PHE A 93 -2.14 0.53 -10.45
CA PHE A 93 -2.68 -0.31 -9.40
C PHE A 93 -4.14 -0.65 -9.68
N MET A 94 -4.66 -1.56 -8.89
CA MET A 94 -6.07 -1.92 -8.92
C MET A 94 -6.63 -2.05 -7.51
N ILE A 95 -7.93 -1.79 -7.40
CA ILE A 95 -8.74 -2.14 -6.24
C ILE A 95 -9.73 -3.20 -6.69
N TYR A 96 -9.89 -4.26 -5.91
CA TYR A 96 -10.83 -5.31 -6.20
C TYR A 96 -11.59 -5.76 -4.95
N PHE A 97 -12.82 -6.22 -5.19
CA PHE A 97 -13.68 -6.79 -4.16
C PHE A 97 -13.52 -8.32 -4.14
N GLU A 98 -13.22 -8.88 -2.97
CA GLU A 98 -13.14 -10.31 -2.75
C GLU A 98 -14.43 -10.80 -2.09
N LYS A 99 -15.13 -11.72 -2.75
CA LYS A 99 -16.46 -12.18 -2.34
C LYS A 99 -16.44 -12.96 -1.02
N ASP A 100 -15.43 -13.82 -0.85
CA ASP A 100 -15.37 -14.75 0.27
C ASP A 100 -15.14 -14.02 1.59
N SER A 101 -14.28 -12.99 1.57
CA SER A 101 -14.02 -12.12 2.73
C SER A 101 -14.95 -10.91 2.81
N LYS A 102 -15.76 -10.66 1.77
CA LYS A 102 -16.61 -9.46 1.60
C LYS A 102 -15.80 -8.15 1.80
N SER A 103 -14.57 -8.13 1.34
CA SER A 103 -13.62 -7.05 1.60
C SER A 103 -12.96 -6.55 0.32
N TYR A 104 -12.51 -5.29 0.36
CA TYR A 104 -11.73 -4.71 -0.73
C TYR A 104 -10.25 -4.89 -0.49
N PHE A 105 -9.52 -5.05 -1.58
CA PHE A 105 -8.07 -5.15 -1.59
C PHE A 105 -7.48 -4.19 -2.61
N ILE A 106 -6.34 -3.60 -2.26
CA ILE A 106 -5.51 -2.80 -3.17
C ILE A 106 -4.23 -3.57 -3.48
N ARG A 107 -3.77 -3.51 -4.72
CA ARG A 107 -2.49 -4.10 -5.12
C ARG A 107 -1.91 -3.37 -6.34
N PRO A 108 -0.58 -3.45 -6.59
CA PRO A 108 0.01 -2.97 -7.83
C PRO A 108 -0.47 -3.84 -9.00
N TYR A 109 -0.58 -3.25 -10.18
CA TYR A 109 -0.98 -3.99 -11.38
C TYR A 109 0.07 -5.02 -11.80
N SER A 110 1.35 -4.69 -11.73
CA SER A 110 2.45 -5.56 -12.13
C SER A 110 3.51 -5.66 -11.05
N SER A 111 3.85 -6.90 -10.66
CA SER A 111 4.98 -7.20 -9.77
C SER A 111 6.35 -7.17 -10.49
N LYS A 112 6.37 -7.13 -11.84
CA LYS A 112 7.60 -7.22 -12.63
C LYS A 112 8.40 -5.92 -12.68
N ASN A 113 7.79 -4.77 -12.38
CA ASN A 113 8.46 -3.47 -12.37
C ASN A 113 8.89 -3.08 -10.95
N ASN A 114 9.59 -4.00 -10.25
CA ASN A 114 10.04 -3.81 -8.87
C ASN A 114 10.99 -2.61 -8.64
N ASP A 115 11.53 -2.00 -9.69
CA ASP A 115 12.45 -0.87 -9.57
C ASP A 115 11.73 0.49 -9.36
N ASN A 116 10.44 0.57 -9.67
CA ASN A 116 9.65 1.78 -9.49
C ASN A 116 8.65 1.56 -8.34
N ARG A 117 9.06 1.95 -7.14
CA ARG A 117 8.22 1.95 -5.94
C ARG A 117 7.17 3.05 -6.06
N ILE A 118 6.04 2.69 -6.65
CA ILE A 118 4.99 3.64 -7.08
C ILE A 118 3.92 3.80 -6.02
N LEU A 119 3.61 2.73 -5.31
CA LEU A 119 2.45 2.63 -4.43
C LEU A 119 2.89 2.30 -3.02
N TYR A 120 2.58 3.17 -2.06
CA TYR A 120 2.84 2.95 -0.65
C TYR A 120 1.57 3.09 0.17
N ILE A 121 1.48 2.33 1.24
CA ILE A 121 0.40 2.37 2.22
C ILE A 121 0.95 2.93 3.53
N LYS A 122 0.32 3.97 4.07
CA LYS A 122 0.69 4.55 5.35
C LYS A 122 0.17 3.68 6.49
N LEU A 123 1.05 3.31 7.40
CA LEU A 123 0.62 2.75 8.68
C LEU A 123 0.01 3.85 9.56
N THR A 124 -1.04 3.52 10.28
CA THR A 124 -1.74 4.44 11.19
C THR A 124 -2.08 3.70 12.48
N ASN A 125 -2.47 4.40 13.53
CA ASN A 125 -2.82 3.79 14.83
C ASN A 125 -3.94 2.72 14.76
N GLY A 126 -4.70 2.66 13.68
CA GLY A 126 -5.71 1.61 13.44
C GLY A 126 -5.28 0.57 12.41
N TYR A 127 -4.10 0.72 11.80
CA TYR A 127 -3.62 -0.14 10.74
C TYR A 127 -2.15 -0.48 10.96
N ASN A 128 -1.90 -1.52 11.73
CA ASN A 128 -0.59 -2.13 11.91
C ASN A 128 -0.42 -3.27 10.91
N LEU A 129 0.79 -3.57 10.50
CA LEU A 129 1.09 -4.63 9.55
C LEU A 129 1.75 -5.81 10.23
N SER A 130 1.11 -6.97 10.15
CA SER A 130 1.74 -8.25 10.49
C SER A 130 2.79 -8.62 9.43
N LEU A 131 4.03 -8.83 9.86
CA LEU A 131 5.17 -9.13 8.99
C LEU A 131 5.26 -10.64 8.73
N LYS A 132 4.52 -11.11 7.72
CA LYS A 132 4.51 -12.54 7.31
C LYS A 132 5.56 -12.88 6.26
N GLN A 133 6.09 -11.89 5.60
CA GLN A 133 7.06 -12.01 4.53
C GLN A 133 7.99 -10.80 4.50
N LYS A 134 8.93 -10.80 3.59
CA LYS A 134 9.80 -9.65 3.33
C LYS A 134 8.99 -8.47 2.82
N GLU A 135 9.11 -7.33 3.52
CA GLU A 135 8.50 -6.07 3.14
C GLU A 135 9.55 -4.98 2.91
N ILE A 136 9.18 -3.98 2.13
CA ILE A 136 9.95 -2.74 1.99
C ILE A 136 9.17 -1.64 2.69
N ILE A 137 9.83 -0.96 3.62
CA ILE A 137 9.24 0.20 4.30
C ILE A 137 10.05 1.46 4.01
N SER A 138 9.34 2.58 3.96
CA SER A 138 9.93 3.92 3.98
C SER A 138 9.63 4.59 5.30
N ALA A 139 10.66 5.02 6.01
CA ALA A 139 10.58 5.71 7.27
C ALA A 139 11.43 6.99 7.20
N GLY A 140 10.79 8.16 7.37
CA GLY A 140 11.46 9.42 7.07
C GLY A 140 11.90 9.48 5.60
N ASN A 141 13.22 9.58 5.37
CA ASN A 141 13.81 9.59 4.01
C ASN A 141 14.67 8.33 3.76
N ILE A 142 14.52 7.29 4.57
CA ILE A 142 15.29 6.06 4.47
C ILE A 142 14.37 4.91 4.11
N ILE A 143 14.88 4.02 3.29
CA ILE A 143 14.20 2.81 2.87
C ILE A 143 14.86 1.62 3.53
N PHE A 144 14.03 0.78 4.14
CA PHE A 144 14.43 -0.46 4.78
C PHE A 144 13.78 -1.66 4.12
N GLN A 145 14.51 -2.74 4.04
CA GLN A 145 13.93 -4.06 3.88
C GLN A 145 13.78 -4.66 5.28
N VAL A 146 12.61 -5.19 5.57
CA VAL A 146 12.32 -5.87 6.84
C VAL A 146 11.78 -7.26 6.53
N SER A 147 12.24 -8.26 7.27
CA SER A 147 11.87 -9.65 7.00
C SER A 147 11.77 -10.44 8.29
N PRO A 148 10.77 -11.30 8.45
CA PRO A 148 10.87 -12.40 9.40
C PRO A 148 11.88 -13.40 8.84
N VAL A 149 12.76 -13.90 9.70
CA VAL A 149 13.73 -14.94 9.36
C VAL A 149 13.60 -16.10 10.34
N GLU A 150 14.39 -17.15 10.17
CA GLU A 150 14.32 -18.36 10.99
C GLU A 150 14.30 -18.06 12.51
N ASN A 151 13.65 -18.91 13.28
CA ASN A 151 13.50 -18.82 14.73
C ASN A 151 12.77 -17.55 15.21
N ASN A 152 11.83 -17.04 14.43
CA ASN A 152 11.06 -15.81 14.72
C ASN A 152 11.93 -14.55 14.85
N ASN A 153 13.13 -14.54 14.27
CA ASN A 153 13.99 -13.36 14.26
C ASN A 153 13.46 -12.31 13.30
N LEU A 154 13.74 -11.04 13.59
CA LEU A 154 13.51 -9.90 12.71
C LEU A 154 14.82 -9.46 12.09
N GLU A 155 14.86 -9.40 10.76
CA GLU A 155 15.97 -8.83 10.02
C GLU A 155 15.60 -7.45 9.47
N ILE A 156 16.42 -6.44 9.71
CA ILE A 156 16.27 -5.08 9.18
C ILE A 156 17.52 -4.74 8.38
N VAL A 157 17.34 -4.37 7.10
CA VAL A 157 18.39 -3.97 6.17
C VAL A 157 18.14 -2.56 5.69
N ASN A 158 19.10 -1.64 5.87
CA ASN A 158 19.04 -0.30 5.31
C ASN A 158 19.42 -0.35 3.82
N LEU A 159 18.49 0.00 2.94
CA LEU A 159 18.68 0.01 1.48
C LEU A 159 19.14 1.36 0.93
N SER A 160 19.18 2.40 1.75
CA SER A 160 19.53 3.75 1.29
C SER A 160 21.04 3.90 1.14
N LYS A 161 21.50 4.21 -0.07
CA LYS A 161 22.94 4.32 -0.42
C LYS A 161 23.66 5.54 0.19
N GLN A 162 22.92 6.48 0.80
CA GLN A 162 23.45 7.80 1.13
C GLN A 162 24.25 7.92 2.43
N ASN A 163 24.30 6.87 3.27
CA ASN A 163 25.00 6.93 4.55
C ASN A 163 25.78 5.64 4.82
N LEU A 164 27.00 5.55 4.29
CA LEU A 164 27.94 4.43 4.51
C LEU A 164 28.38 4.25 5.98
N SER A 165 28.07 5.20 6.87
CA SER A 165 28.40 5.14 8.30
C SER A 165 27.28 4.51 9.17
N MET A 166 26.16 4.13 8.59
CA MET A 166 25.03 3.56 9.32
C MET A 166 25.07 2.03 9.27
N ILE A 167 24.53 1.41 10.31
CA ILE A 167 24.39 -0.04 10.42
C ILE A 167 23.64 -0.56 9.18
N PRO A 168 24.30 -1.33 8.29
CA PRO A 168 23.68 -1.73 7.03
C PRO A 168 22.61 -2.82 7.23
N LYS A 169 22.80 -3.66 8.25
CA LYS A 169 21.94 -4.81 8.54
C LYS A 169 22.00 -5.15 10.02
N GLN A 170 20.87 -5.52 10.60
CA GLN A 170 20.78 -6.03 11.97
C GLN A 170 19.68 -7.11 12.06
N THR A 171 19.93 -8.10 12.92
CA THR A 171 18.98 -9.17 13.23
C THR A 171 18.68 -9.14 14.72
N PHE A 172 17.40 -9.27 15.07
CA PHE A 172 16.89 -9.25 16.43
C PHE A 172 16.19 -10.57 16.74
N ASP A 173 16.57 -11.18 17.85
CA ASP A 173 15.97 -12.43 18.31
C ASP A 173 14.75 -12.14 19.20
N ALA A 174 13.59 -12.63 18.78
CA ALA A 174 12.33 -12.46 19.51
C ALA A 174 12.35 -13.07 20.93
N SER A 175 13.22 -14.06 21.20
CA SER A 175 13.35 -14.65 22.53
C SER A 175 14.01 -13.70 23.52
N SER A 176 14.91 -12.84 23.06
CA SER A 176 15.64 -11.88 23.89
C SER A 176 15.10 -10.46 23.79
N LYS A 177 14.43 -10.11 22.70
CA LYS A 177 13.93 -8.75 22.46
C LYS A 177 12.61 -8.76 21.70
N LYS A 178 11.55 -8.32 22.37
CA LYS A 178 10.18 -8.31 21.83
C LYS A 178 9.76 -6.98 21.24
N GLU A 179 10.52 -5.92 21.44
CA GLU A 179 10.31 -4.61 20.86
C GLU A 179 11.61 -4.10 20.24
N VAL A 180 11.54 -3.68 18.98
CA VAL A 180 12.65 -3.09 18.23
C VAL A 180 12.21 -1.75 17.67
N THR A 181 13.03 -0.72 17.86
CA THR A 181 12.69 0.65 17.48
C THR A 181 13.67 1.25 16.47
N ILE A 182 13.12 1.97 15.48
CA ILE A 182 13.84 2.83 14.56
C ILE A 182 13.47 4.28 14.88
N GLY A 183 14.44 5.18 14.98
CA GLY A 183 14.12 6.57 15.23
C GLY A 183 15.33 7.49 15.41
N ARG A 184 15.04 8.75 15.71
CA ARG A 184 16.09 9.76 15.96
C ARG A 184 16.66 9.68 17.39
N ASN A 185 15.95 9.04 18.32
CA ASN A 185 16.49 8.88 19.66
C ASN A 185 17.72 7.95 19.63
N LYS A 186 18.76 8.31 20.38
CA LYS A 186 19.99 7.50 20.49
C LYS A 186 19.76 6.15 21.14
N ASP A 187 18.67 6.04 21.92
CA ASP A 187 18.29 4.81 22.62
C ASP A 187 17.48 3.85 21.73
N CYS A 188 17.14 4.24 20.48
CA CYS A 188 16.54 3.33 19.52
C CYS A 188 17.55 2.22 19.15
N ASP A 189 17.01 1.06 18.82
CA ASP A 189 17.81 -0.08 18.36
C ASP A 189 18.49 0.20 17.00
N PHE A 190 17.80 0.97 16.18
CA PHE A 190 18.31 1.45 14.89
C PHE A 190 18.29 3.00 14.92
N PRO A 191 19.32 3.66 15.53
CA PRO A 191 19.30 5.09 15.77
C PRO A 191 19.75 5.92 14.56
N PHE A 192 19.06 7.04 14.32
CA PHE A 192 19.39 8.04 13.31
C PHE A 192 19.46 9.46 13.93
N PRO A 193 20.38 9.73 14.88
CA PRO A 193 20.31 10.90 15.75
C PRO A 193 20.43 12.23 15.01
N ASN A 194 21.11 12.27 13.86
CA ASN A 194 21.31 13.48 13.06
C ASN A 194 20.27 13.65 11.93
N ASN A 195 19.34 12.70 11.77
CA ASN A 195 18.36 12.74 10.70
C ASN A 195 17.08 13.43 11.17
N LYS A 196 16.88 14.69 10.75
CA LYS A 196 15.72 15.51 11.13
C LYS A 196 14.40 15.01 10.54
N SER A 197 14.42 14.16 9.50
CA SER A 197 13.21 13.57 8.93
C SER A 197 12.62 12.45 9.78
N PHE A 198 13.36 11.98 10.80
CA PHE A 198 12.87 10.98 11.74
C PHE A 198 12.21 11.60 12.98
N SER A 199 11.14 11.02 13.41
CA SER A 199 10.60 11.19 14.76
C SER A 199 11.53 10.58 15.81
N ARG A 200 11.36 10.93 17.09
CA ARG A 200 12.14 10.31 18.17
C ARG A 200 12.04 8.79 18.12
N ILE A 201 10.82 8.27 18.00
CA ILE A 201 10.50 6.90 17.59
C ILE A 201 9.74 7.04 16.27
N GLN A 202 10.25 6.46 15.20
CA GLN A 202 9.68 6.56 13.86
C GLN A 202 8.88 5.32 13.49
N THR A 203 9.42 4.16 13.83
CA THR A 203 8.80 2.85 13.56
C THR A 203 9.12 1.94 14.73
N THR A 204 8.15 1.20 15.18
CA THR A 204 8.30 0.14 16.18
C THR A 204 7.93 -1.20 15.56
N PHE A 205 8.71 -2.23 15.86
CA PHE A 205 8.40 -3.63 15.58
C PHE A 205 8.13 -4.29 16.92
N GLU A 206 6.97 -4.89 17.08
CA GLU A 206 6.60 -5.64 18.26
C GLU A 206 6.41 -7.12 17.91
N TYR A 207 6.93 -8.00 18.72
CA TYR A 207 6.72 -9.43 18.56
C TYR A 207 5.44 -9.86 19.28
N ASP A 208 4.49 -10.35 18.50
CA ASP A 208 3.25 -10.96 19.00
C ASP A 208 3.53 -12.43 19.35
N GLU A 209 3.54 -12.75 20.64
CA GLU A 209 3.81 -14.10 21.14
C GLU A 209 2.70 -15.09 20.84
N GLU A 210 1.45 -14.62 20.76
CA GLU A 210 0.30 -15.46 20.49
C GLU A 210 0.32 -15.94 19.04
N ASN A 211 0.51 -15.01 18.11
CA ASN A 211 0.54 -15.30 16.67
C ASN A 211 1.94 -15.67 16.16
N LYS A 212 2.99 -15.52 16.98
CA LYS A 212 4.41 -15.76 16.65
C LYS A 212 4.88 -14.97 15.42
N GLU A 213 4.51 -13.71 15.37
CA GLU A 213 4.82 -12.81 14.26
C GLU A 213 5.25 -11.43 14.75
N TRP A 214 6.02 -10.72 13.92
CA TRP A 214 6.35 -9.33 14.15
C TRP A 214 5.28 -8.42 13.58
N ILE A 215 4.94 -7.37 14.31
CA ILE A 215 3.98 -6.34 13.91
C ILE A 215 4.73 -5.03 13.69
N ILE A 216 4.51 -4.38 12.55
CA ILE A 216 5.07 -3.07 12.23
C ILE A 216 4.07 -1.99 12.63
N ILE A 217 4.52 -1.01 13.40
CA ILE A 217 3.73 0.08 13.96
C ILE A 217 4.35 1.42 13.57
N ASP A 218 3.55 2.39 13.13
CA ASP A 218 4.00 3.77 12.92
C ASP A 218 4.20 4.50 14.24
N GLY A 219 5.42 4.95 14.50
CA GLY A 219 5.78 5.56 15.78
C GLY A 219 5.80 4.54 16.92
N SER A 220 4.87 4.69 17.85
CA SER A 220 4.63 3.77 18.96
C SER A 220 3.14 3.52 19.13
N ARG A 221 2.73 2.59 20.01
CA ARG A 221 1.30 2.34 20.31
C ARG A 221 0.54 3.57 20.78
N THR A 222 1.23 4.52 21.41
CA THR A 222 0.62 5.72 22.02
C THR A 222 0.74 6.97 21.16
N LYS A 223 1.65 6.98 20.19
CA LYS A 223 1.95 8.17 19.39
C LYS A 223 2.48 7.83 18.02
N SER A 224 1.77 8.26 16.97
CA SER A 224 2.23 8.18 15.60
C SER A 224 3.48 9.03 15.34
N SER A 225 4.26 8.62 14.37
CA SER A 225 5.39 9.42 13.88
C SER A 225 4.91 10.66 13.11
N THR A 226 5.77 11.66 12.95
CA THR A 226 5.41 12.91 12.25
C THR A 226 5.22 12.67 10.75
N ASN A 227 6.11 11.92 10.11
CA ASN A 227 6.12 11.71 8.66
C ASN A 227 5.46 10.40 8.23
N GLY A 228 5.11 9.55 9.18
CA GLY A 228 4.53 8.23 8.93
C GLY A 228 5.56 7.18 8.59
N THR A 229 5.18 5.93 8.81
CA THR A 229 5.85 4.74 8.30
C THR A 229 5.03 4.23 7.12
N TRP A 230 5.67 4.05 5.98
CA TRP A 230 5.02 3.69 4.73
C TRP A 230 5.48 2.32 4.28
N VAL A 231 4.55 1.44 3.92
CA VAL A 231 4.84 0.11 3.40
C VAL A 231 4.67 0.12 1.88
N PHE A 232 5.68 -0.35 1.16
CA PHE A 232 5.58 -0.53 -0.28
C PHE A 232 4.57 -1.62 -0.61
N CYS A 233 3.57 -1.27 -1.40
CA CYS A 233 2.55 -2.21 -1.84
C CYS A 233 3.12 -3.13 -2.93
N SER A 234 3.71 -4.25 -2.53
CA SER A 234 4.29 -5.26 -3.43
C SER A 234 3.34 -6.41 -3.77
N HIS A 235 2.27 -6.56 -2.98
CA HIS A 235 1.25 -7.58 -3.08
C HIS A 235 -0.13 -7.00 -2.73
N SER A 236 -1.14 -7.83 -2.51
CA SER A 236 -2.48 -7.37 -2.12
C SER A 236 -2.54 -7.02 -0.65
N PHE A 237 -3.04 -5.83 -0.35
CA PHE A 237 -3.34 -5.35 1.00
C PHE A 237 -4.84 -5.15 1.19
N PRO A 238 -5.41 -5.57 2.33
CA PRO A 238 -6.80 -5.27 2.62
C PRO A 238 -6.99 -3.76 2.77
N VAL A 239 -8.00 -3.22 2.11
CA VAL A 239 -8.41 -1.83 2.29
C VAL A 239 -9.07 -1.69 3.65
N LYS A 240 -8.77 -0.60 4.35
CA LYS A 240 -9.35 -0.24 5.64
C LYS A 240 -9.89 1.18 5.58
N ASP A 241 -10.91 1.47 6.38
CA ASP A 241 -11.42 2.83 6.51
C ASP A 241 -10.31 3.82 6.87
N LYS A 242 -10.32 4.98 6.22
CA LYS A 242 -9.32 6.05 6.35
C LYS A 242 -7.89 5.66 5.97
N MET A 243 -7.72 4.58 5.20
CA MET A 243 -6.42 4.19 4.66
C MET A 243 -5.84 5.32 3.82
N ILE A 244 -4.58 5.67 4.07
CA ILE A 244 -3.84 6.64 3.26
C ILE A 244 -2.88 5.91 2.36
N VAL A 245 -2.96 6.22 1.08
CA VAL A 245 -2.13 5.63 0.02
C VAL A 245 -1.33 6.74 -0.65
N GLU A 246 -0.05 6.51 -0.92
CA GLU A 246 0.80 7.40 -1.70
C GLU A 246 1.08 6.79 -3.07
N ILE A 247 0.78 7.55 -4.12
CA ILE A 247 0.94 7.18 -5.53
C ILE A 247 1.85 8.22 -6.17
N PHE A 248 3.09 7.87 -6.51
CA PHE A 248 4.09 8.83 -7.06
C PHE A 248 4.18 10.13 -6.24
N ASN A 249 4.30 10.06 -4.92
CA ASN A 249 4.30 11.19 -3.99
C ASN A 249 2.98 11.98 -3.88
N ASN A 250 1.91 11.49 -4.49
CA ASN A 250 0.57 12.05 -4.31
C ASN A 250 -0.20 11.22 -3.29
N ARG A 251 -0.85 11.88 -2.34
CA ARG A 251 -1.56 11.20 -1.25
C ARG A 251 -3.05 11.22 -1.45
N VAL A 252 -3.65 10.06 -1.32
CA VAL A 252 -5.09 9.87 -1.38
C VAL A 252 -5.56 9.17 -0.11
N GLN A 253 -6.79 9.44 0.29
CA GLN A 253 -7.44 8.72 1.38
C GLN A 253 -8.59 7.88 0.85
N ILE A 254 -8.65 6.65 1.31
CA ILE A 254 -9.75 5.73 1.02
C ILE A 254 -10.61 5.67 2.28
N ASN A 255 -11.85 6.12 2.16
CA ASN A 255 -12.87 6.04 3.21
C ASN A 255 -13.85 4.93 2.86
N GLU A 256 -14.35 4.23 3.86
CA GLU A 256 -15.34 3.18 3.72
C GLU A 256 -16.70 3.69 4.23
N GLU A 257 -17.64 3.87 3.30
CA GLU A 257 -19.01 4.26 3.62
C GLU A 257 -19.84 2.99 3.84
N VAL A 258 -20.08 2.69 5.11
CA VAL A 258 -20.98 1.59 5.48
C VAL A 258 -22.40 2.01 5.19
N LYS A 259 -23.13 1.22 4.43
CA LYS A 259 -24.56 1.47 4.21
C LYS A 259 -25.27 1.28 5.54
N GLY A 260 -25.91 2.36 6.00
CA GLY A 260 -26.80 2.28 7.16
C GLY A 260 -27.97 1.32 6.87
N ASP A 261 -28.36 0.59 7.88
CA ASP A 261 -29.54 -0.28 7.88
C ASP A 261 -30.83 0.52 7.57
#